data_ee00e37a351268be62e020d19d7acc0e
#
_entry.id   ee00e37a351268be62e020d19d7acc0e
#
_cell.length_a   1.000
_cell.length_b   1.000
_cell.length_c   1.000
_cell.angle_alpha   90.00
_cell.angle_beta   90.00
_cell.angle_gamma   90.00
#
_symmetry.space_group_name_H-M   'P 1'
#
loop_
_entity.id
_entity.type
_entity.pdbx_description
1 polymer ?
#
loop_
_entity_poly.entity_id
_entity_poly.type
_entity_poly.pdbx_seq_one_letter_code
_entity_poly.pdbx_strand_id
1 'polypeptide(L)'
;MDSISQTVLSLLRAVLWKEEPSFPEDTDWNAVTKELNMQAVLGVVAGGELPRSVPAKVREQWEYLALIQGMRFYQLLHAQDELLALLNAHGIYPVILKGMAAAVYYPSPEMRAMGDVDFLAQRKQVDEALTLMLANGYELVEEESACLKRFRELRNNKHFLMQKDGHHFELHRYFGVLDLTAKMQWMDALLQEGMQRREQTLCCGSQLPMLPKLANGLVLLQHAAGHAQGGIGLRHVMDWMMYVHTCLTDEFWQESFAAAARMLGLENFAKVMTRMCQLYLGLPASASWCCDADHALCGQLLHYVLEQGHFGLKQSNVDERIKRLLSEPKSIGQWLRLLQLSGMNHWEAAKKYAVLKPFAWMYGCGRYAHLALGRNQALGRLHEEKQEGDRRSKLLKDLGILLGEKQVFWMGDQFVEHERK
;
A
#
# COMPACT_ATOMS: atom_id res chain seq x y z
N MET A 1 5.82 -20.03 11.29
CA MET A 1 6.38 -19.53 10.02
C MET A 1 6.92 -20.74 9.27
N ASP A 2 6.52 -20.91 8.01
CA ASP A 2 6.96 -22.03 7.17
C ASP A 2 8.41 -21.85 6.67
N SER A 3 8.99 -22.91 6.08
CA SER A 3 10.38 -22.92 5.60
C SER A 3 10.62 -21.94 4.44
N ILE A 4 9.61 -21.74 3.56
CA ILE A 4 9.68 -20.82 2.42
C ILE A 4 9.80 -19.38 2.93
N SER A 5 8.93 -18.98 3.86
CA SER A 5 8.97 -17.67 4.50
C SER A 5 10.29 -17.41 5.22
N GLN A 6 10.82 -18.43 5.94
CA GLN A 6 12.14 -18.34 6.59
C GLN A 6 13.27 -18.14 5.58
N THR A 7 13.24 -18.86 4.46
CA THR A 7 14.22 -18.70 3.38
C THR A 7 14.15 -17.29 2.76
N VAL A 8 12.95 -16.76 2.52
CA VAL A 8 12.77 -15.38 2.00
C VAL A 8 13.37 -14.34 2.95
N LEU A 9 13.09 -14.45 4.25
CA LEU A 9 13.66 -13.52 5.24
C LEU A 9 15.18 -13.67 5.35
N SER A 10 15.71 -14.89 5.26
CA SER A 10 17.15 -15.16 5.27
C SER A 10 17.84 -14.55 4.04
N LEU A 11 17.23 -14.66 2.84
CA LEU A 11 17.72 -14.02 1.62
C LEU A 11 17.75 -12.50 1.75
N LEU A 12 16.67 -11.89 2.25
CA LEU A 12 16.61 -10.44 2.45
C LEU A 12 17.69 -9.96 3.41
N ARG A 13 17.92 -10.67 4.53
CA ARG A 13 19.01 -10.35 5.46
C ARG A 13 20.39 -10.48 4.80
N ALA A 14 20.60 -11.54 4.03
CA ALA A 14 21.87 -11.76 3.34
C ALA A 14 22.19 -10.65 2.35
N VAL A 15 21.24 -10.26 1.50
CA VAL A 15 21.47 -9.25 0.44
C VAL A 15 21.52 -7.83 0.98
N LEU A 16 20.74 -7.50 2.03
CA LEU A 16 20.70 -6.14 2.59
C LEU A 16 21.80 -5.89 3.63
N TRP A 17 22.07 -6.88 4.48
CA TRP A 17 22.92 -6.70 5.66
C TRP A 17 24.17 -7.59 5.65
N LYS A 18 24.36 -8.40 4.60
CA LYS A 18 25.47 -9.35 4.45
C LYS A 18 25.53 -10.40 5.57
N GLU A 19 24.37 -10.76 6.10
CA GLU A 19 24.28 -11.87 7.05
C GLU A 19 24.47 -13.21 6.32
N GLU A 20 25.09 -14.18 7.01
CA GLU A 20 25.19 -15.54 6.48
C GLU A 20 23.81 -16.18 6.36
N PRO A 21 23.40 -16.60 5.15
CA PRO A 21 22.08 -17.18 4.94
C PRO A 21 22.00 -18.62 5.46
N SER A 22 20.84 -18.99 5.95
CA SER A 22 20.52 -20.36 6.34
C SER A 22 19.29 -20.86 5.59
N PHE A 23 19.45 -21.94 4.82
CA PHE A 23 18.40 -22.58 4.06
C PHE A 23 18.38 -24.09 4.35
N PRO A 24 17.19 -24.74 4.35
CA PRO A 24 17.10 -26.19 4.31
C PRO A 24 17.74 -26.75 3.00
N GLU A 25 18.35 -27.94 3.08
CA GLU A 25 18.98 -28.58 1.91
C GLU A 25 17.96 -28.90 0.81
N ASP A 26 16.72 -29.18 1.18
CA ASP A 26 15.58 -29.52 0.30
C ASP A 26 14.73 -28.30 -0.08
N THR A 27 15.29 -27.09 -0.05
CA THR A 27 14.56 -25.84 -0.36
C THR A 27 13.92 -25.90 -1.74
N ASP A 28 12.60 -25.73 -1.79
CA ASP A 28 11.83 -25.54 -3.05
C ASP A 28 12.03 -24.11 -3.58
N TRP A 29 13.03 -23.94 -4.43
CA TRP A 29 13.38 -22.65 -5.03
C TRP A 29 12.30 -22.08 -5.95
N ASN A 30 11.42 -22.91 -6.52
CA ASN A 30 10.28 -22.41 -7.29
C ASN A 30 9.24 -21.77 -6.36
N ALA A 31 8.97 -22.40 -5.22
CA ALA A 31 8.08 -21.83 -4.21
C ALA A 31 8.67 -20.56 -3.60
N VAL A 32 9.99 -20.50 -3.33
CA VAL A 32 10.68 -19.30 -2.87
C VAL A 32 10.57 -18.17 -3.92
N THR A 33 10.81 -18.47 -5.21
CA THR A 33 10.67 -17.47 -6.28
C THR A 33 9.24 -16.92 -6.37
N LYS A 34 8.24 -17.80 -6.26
CA LYS A 34 6.84 -17.39 -6.23
C LYS A 34 6.55 -16.49 -5.03
N GLU A 35 7.05 -16.84 -3.85
CA GLU A 35 6.86 -16.05 -2.64
C GLU A 35 7.50 -14.66 -2.76
N LEU A 36 8.76 -14.57 -3.23
CA LEU A 36 9.44 -13.29 -3.48
C LEU A 36 8.64 -12.38 -4.43
N ASN A 37 8.03 -12.95 -5.47
CA ASN A 37 7.15 -12.21 -6.38
C ASN A 37 5.85 -11.77 -5.69
N MET A 38 5.20 -12.64 -4.93
CA MET A 38 3.96 -12.32 -4.22
C MET A 38 4.14 -11.27 -3.13
N GLN A 39 5.37 -11.12 -2.62
CA GLN A 39 5.78 -10.08 -1.67
C GLN A 39 6.34 -8.83 -2.36
N ALA A 40 6.50 -8.86 -3.69
CA ALA A 40 7.10 -7.82 -4.53
C ALA A 40 8.52 -7.41 -4.08
N VAL A 41 9.33 -8.39 -3.66
CA VAL A 41 10.71 -8.19 -3.20
C VAL A 41 11.76 -8.97 -4.01
N LEU A 42 11.34 -9.67 -5.07
CA LEU A 42 12.26 -10.46 -5.90
C LEU A 42 13.38 -9.59 -6.47
N GLY A 43 13.08 -8.40 -6.97
CA GLY A 43 14.09 -7.50 -7.52
C GLY A 43 15.16 -7.12 -6.52
N VAL A 44 14.77 -6.86 -5.27
CA VAL A 44 15.73 -6.51 -4.20
C VAL A 44 16.66 -7.68 -3.92
N VAL A 45 16.12 -8.90 -3.84
CA VAL A 45 16.94 -10.11 -3.61
C VAL A 45 17.84 -10.37 -4.82
N ALA A 46 17.29 -10.32 -6.03
CA ALA A 46 18.01 -10.65 -7.27
C ALA A 46 19.02 -9.58 -7.69
N GLY A 47 18.81 -8.32 -7.32
CA GLY A 47 19.75 -7.22 -7.59
C GLY A 47 20.87 -7.09 -6.55
N GLY A 48 20.82 -7.85 -5.46
CA GLY A 48 21.87 -7.90 -4.46
C GLY A 48 22.92 -8.97 -4.72
N GLU A 49 23.93 -9.05 -3.87
CA GLU A 49 24.94 -10.11 -3.92
C GLU A 49 24.32 -11.42 -3.41
N LEU A 50 23.95 -12.30 -4.34
CA LEU A 50 23.30 -13.55 -4.00
C LEU A 50 24.26 -14.55 -3.34
N PRO A 51 23.83 -15.21 -2.25
CA PRO A 51 24.62 -16.25 -1.59
C PRO A 51 24.97 -17.40 -2.55
N ARG A 52 26.20 -17.94 -2.44
CA ARG A 52 26.66 -19.08 -3.26
C ARG A 52 25.82 -20.35 -3.05
N SER A 53 25.15 -20.48 -1.91
CA SER A 53 24.23 -21.56 -1.59
C SER A 53 22.93 -21.55 -2.44
N VAL A 54 22.59 -20.44 -3.12
CA VAL A 54 21.51 -20.41 -4.09
C VAL A 54 21.98 -21.12 -5.37
N PRO A 55 21.24 -22.11 -5.92
CA PRO A 55 21.64 -22.85 -7.13
C PRO A 55 21.88 -21.94 -8.33
N ALA A 56 22.90 -22.25 -9.14
CA ALA A 56 23.28 -21.42 -10.30
C ALA A 56 22.12 -21.12 -11.24
N LYS A 57 21.33 -22.13 -11.58
CA LYS A 57 20.13 -21.97 -12.45
C LYS A 57 19.10 -21.00 -11.87
N VAL A 58 18.92 -20.98 -10.57
CA VAL A 58 17.99 -20.05 -9.88
C VAL A 58 18.56 -18.63 -9.94
N ARG A 59 19.88 -18.47 -9.70
CA ARG A 59 20.55 -17.18 -9.81
C ARG A 59 20.41 -16.58 -11.20
N GLU A 60 20.70 -17.34 -12.25
CA GLU A 60 20.54 -16.90 -13.65
C GLU A 60 19.10 -16.46 -13.94
N GLN A 61 18.12 -17.20 -13.48
CA GLN A 61 16.70 -16.83 -13.62
C GLN A 61 16.39 -15.52 -12.89
N TRP A 62 16.87 -15.34 -11.68
CA TRP A 62 16.60 -14.14 -10.89
C TRP A 62 17.33 -12.91 -11.46
N GLU A 63 18.54 -13.05 -11.94
CA GLU A 63 19.29 -12.00 -12.64
C GLU A 63 18.53 -11.51 -13.88
N TYR A 64 17.96 -12.44 -14.65
CA TYR A 64 17.10 -12.07 -15.78
C TYR A 64 15.84 -11.30 -15.36
N LEU A 65 15.18 -11.72 -14.29
CA LEU A 65 13.98 -11.04 -13.77
C LEU A 65 14.33 -9.67 -13.17
N ALA A 66 15.48 -9.54 -12.51
CA ALA A 66 16.00 -8.26 -12.02
C ALA A 66 16.27 -7.28 -13.17
N LEU A 67 16.86 -7.75 -14.26
CA LEU A 67 17.09 -6.94 -15.47
C LEU A 67 15.76 -6.39 -16.02
N ILE A 68 14.74 -7.24 -16.17
CA ILE A 68 13.41 -6.80 -16.63
C ILE A 68 12.82 -5.75 -15.68
N GLN A 69 12.94 -5.95 -14.36
CA GLN A 69 12.46 -4.99 -13.39
C GLN A 69 13.20 -3.66 -13.47
N GLY A 70 14.54 -3.69 -13.59
CA GLY A 70 15.34 -2.48 -13.79
C GLY A 70 14.94 -1.72 -15.07
N MET A 71 14.71 -2.43 -16.18
CA MET A 71 14.21 -1.80 -17.41
C MET A 71 12.87 -1.08 -17.18
N ARG A 72 11.92 -1.73 -16.50
CA ARG A 72 10.62 -1.13 -16.17
C ARG A 72 10.77 0.08 -15.26
N PHE A 73 11.68 0.02 -14.30
CA PHE A 73 11.99 1.15 -13.44
C PHE A 73 12.44 2.37 -14.25
N TYR A 74 13.42 2.20 -15.16
CA TYR A 74 13.93 3.31 -15.98
C TYR A 74 12.88 3.84 -16.96
N GLN A 75 12.02 2.99 -17.51
CA GLN A 75 10.88 3.43 -18.34
C GLN A 75 9.92 4.31 -17.53
N LEU A 76 9.58 3.90 -16.29
CA LEU A 76 8.69 4.66 -15.42
C LEU A 76 9.35 5.96 -14.93
N LEU A 77 10.67 5.93 -14.65
CA LEU A 77 11.45 7.12 -14.28
C LEU A 77 11.44 8.15 -15.42
N HIS A 78 11.66 7.69 -16.67
CA HIS A 78 11.59 8.56 -17.84
C HIS A 78 10.19 9.18 -18.01
N ALA A 79 9.14 8.38 -17.92
CA ALA A 79 7.76 8.86 -18.00
C ALA A 79 7.42 9.87 -16.88
N GLN A 80 7.98 9.69 -15.68
CA GLN A 80 7.88 10.65 -14.58
C GLN A 80 8.62 11.96 -14.91
N ASP A 81 9.83 11.89 -15.47
CA ASP A 81 10.59 13.08 -15.84
C ASP A 81 9.87 13.91 -16.91
N GLU A 82 9.25 13.26 -17.91
CA GLU A 82 8.41 13.93 -18.91
C GLU A 82 7.20 14.62 -18.26
N LEU A 83 6.51 13.95 -17.32
CA LEU A 83 5.41 14.54 -16.56
C LEU A 83 5.86 15.77 -15.77
N LEU A 84 6.98 15.66 -15.04
CA LEU A 84 7.54 16.76 -14.25
C LEU A 84 7.93 17.94 -15.14
N ALA A 85 8.55 17.70 -16.29
CA ALA A 85 8.89 18.72 -17.26
C ALA A 85 7.63 19.45 -17.78
N LEU A 86 6.58 18.71 -18.15
CA LEU A 86 5.30 19.25 -18.59
C LEU A 86 4.68 20.17 -17.52
N LEU A 87 4.55 19.69 -16.29
CA LEU A 87 3.91 20.44 -15.20
C LEU A 87 4.73 21.68 -14.82
N ASN A 88 6.06 21.54 -14.69
CA ASN A 88 6.96 22.63 -14.33
C ASN A 88 6.95 23.76 -15.37
N ALA A 89 6.87 23.42 -16.67
CA ALA A 89 6.79 24.41 -17.75
C ALA A 89 5.52 25.28 -17.67
N HIS A 90 4.50 24.83 -16.95
CA HIS A 90 3.25 25.56 -16.74
C HIS A 90 3.11 26.10 -15.29
N GLY A 91 4.22 26.15 -14.52
CA GLY A 91 4.22 26.70 -13.17
C GLY A 91 3.58 25.81 -12.12
N ILE A 92 3.35 24.52 -12.43
CA ILE A 92 2.84 23.52 -11.50
C ILE A 92 4.04 22.69 -11.02
N TYR A 93 4.34 22.76 -9.74
CA TYR A 93 5.52 22.14 -9.13
C TYR A 93 5.11 21.02 -8.17
N PRO A 94 4.85 19.80 -8.64
CA PRO A 94 4.45 18.69 -7.80
C PRO A 94 5.62 18.15 -6.97
N VAL A 95 5.28 17.25 -6.04
CA VAL A 95 6.23 16.37 -5.35
C VAL A 95 5.87 14.92 -5.63
N ILE A 96 6.89 14.08 -5.76
CA ILE A 96 6.72 12.64 -5.92
C ILE A 96 6.45 12.00 -4.56
N LEU A 97 5.51 11.09 -4.53
CA LEU A 97 5.12 10.33 -3.35
C LEU A 97 5.46 8.84 -3.51
N LYS A 98 5.51 8.13 -2.40
CA LYS A 98 5.62 6.64 -2.39
C LYS A 98 6.69 6.13 -3.37
N GLY A 99 6.32 5.33 -4.36
CA GLY A 99 7.11 4.78 -5.47
C GLY A 99 8.58 5.17 -5.51
N MET A 100 8.93 6.14 -6.36
CA MET A 100 10.29 6.68 -6.48
C MET A 100 10.78 7.35 -5.19
N ALA A 101 9.89 8.05 -4.45
CA ALA A 101 10.24 8.70 -3.19
C ALA A 101 10.54 7.71 -2.05
N ALA A 102 10.24 6.43 -2.21
CA ALA A 102 10.70 5.35 -1.33
C ALA A 102 11.97 4.68 -1.90
N ALA A 103 12.06 4.54 -3.21
CA ALA A 103 13.19 3.88 -3.88
C ALA A 103 14.54 4.53 -3.58
N VAL A 104 14.57 5.84 -3.37
CA VAL A 104 15.81 6.59 -3.04
C VAL A 104 16.51 6.10 -1.78
N TYR A 105 15.81 5.40 -0.89
CA TYR A 105 16.39 4.85 0.34
C TYR A 105 16.97 3.45 0.17
N TYR A 106 16.72 2.80 -0.98
CA TYR A 106 17.24 1.47 -1.25
C TYR A 106 18.69 1.53 -1.76
N PRO A 107 19.52 0.52 -1.44
CA PRO A 107 20.88 0.44 -1.98
C PRO A 107 20.91 0.46 -3.54
N SER A 108 19.92 -0.15 -4.15
CA SER A 108 19.69 -0.17 -5.61
C SER A 108 18.23 0.22 -5.87
N PRO A 109 17.96 1.53 -6.09
CA PRO A 109 16.59 2.04 -6.27
C PRO A 109 15.80 1.33 -7.38
N GLU A 110 16.50 0.97 -8.47
CA GLU A 110 15.94 0.30 -9.65
C GLU A 110 15.44 -1.12 -9.38
N MET A 111 15.86 -1.71 -8.25
CA MET A 111 15.42 -3.04 -7.82
C MET A 111 14.15 -3.03 -6.96
N ARG A 112 13.67 -1.85 -6.56
CA ARG A 112 12.37 -1.71 -5.91
C ARG A 112 11.24 -1.84 -6.92
N ALA A 113 10.34 -2.81 -6.71
CA ALA A 113 9.19 -3.02 -7.60
C ALA A 113 8.23 -1.81 -7.58
N MET A 114 7.86 -1.32 -8.77
CA MET A 114 6.94 -0.19 -8.96
C MET A 114 5.94 -0.48 -10.08
N GLY A 115 4.78 0.19 -10.03
CA GLY A 115 3.73 0.06 -11.03
C GLY A 115 3.19 1.38 -11.56
N ASP A 116 3.38 2.46 -10.81
CA ASP A 116 2.77 3.76 -11.07
C ASP A 116 3.66 4.91 -10.62
N VAL A 117 3.33 6.12 -11.06
CA VAL A 117 3.91 7.38 -10.61
C VAL A 117 2.89 8.10 -9.74
N ASP A 118 3.16 8.13 -8.44
CA ASP A 118 2.36 8.86 -7.46
C ASP A 118 2.92 10.27 -7.26
N PHE A 119 2.09 11.28 -7.40
CA PHE A 119 2.52 12.66 -7.17
C PHE A 119 1.41 13.51 -6.57
N LEU A 120 1.81 14.52 -5.81
CA LEU A 120 0.93 15.49 -5.17
C LEU A 120 1.15 16.86 -5.79
N ALA A 121 0.09 17.50 -6.25
CA ALA A 121 0.10 18.90 -6.64
C ALA A 121 -0.45 19.78 -5.51
N GLN A 122 -0.08 21.08 -5.53
CA GLN A 122 -0.74 22.03 -4.63
C GLN A 122 -2.25 21.99 -4.86
N ARG A 123 -3.03 21.99 -3.78
CA ARG A 123 -4.49 21.80 -3.86
C ARG A 123 -5.17 22.71 -4.88
N LYS A 124 -4.80 23.97 -4.90
CA LYS A 124 -5.34 24.97 -5.84
C LYS A 124 -4.98 24.71 -7.30
N GLN A 125 -3.95 23.90 -7.57
CA GLN A 125 -3.45 23.59 -8.92
C GLN A 125 -3.85 22.20 -9.43
N VAL A 126 -4.54 21.39 -8.61
CA VAL A 126 -4.90 20.02 -9.00
C VAL A 126 -5.79 19.97 -10.25
N ASP A 127 -6.80 20.83 -10.32
CA ASP A 127 -7.72 20.87 -11.47
C ASP A 127 -7.03 21.42 -12.74
N GLU A 128 -6.07 22.34 -12.58
CA GLU A 128 -5.20 22.84 -13.65
C GLU A 128 -4.26 21.74 -14.14
N ALA A 129 -3.59 21.02 -13.22
CA ALA A 129 -2.73 19.88 -13.53
C ALA A 129 -3.50 18.80 -14.31
N LEU A 130 -4.68 18.43 -13.82
CA LEU A 130 -5.55 17.45 -14.50
C LEU A 130 -5.91 17.90 -15.92
N THR A 131 -6.31 19.15 -16.10
CA THR A 131 -6.67 19.71 -17.41
C THR A 131 -5.48 19.69 -18.37
N LEU A 132 -4.30 20.10 -17.87
CA LEU A 132 -3.07 20.10 -18.65
C LEU A 132 -2.66 18.68 -19.06
N MET A 133 -2.73 17.72 -18.16
CA MET A 133 -2.41 16.31 -18.46
C MET A 133 -3.34 15.75 -19.53
N LEU A 134 -4.66 15.97 -19.40
CA LEU A 134 -5.64 15.54 -20.42
C LEU A 134 -5.34 16.13 -21.79
N ALA A 135 -4.99 17.43 -21.85
CA ALA A 135 -4.62 18.11 -23.11
C ALA A 135 -3.31 17.56 -23.73
N ASN A 136 -2.49 16.84 -22.97
CA ASN A 136 -1.20 16.27 -23.41
C ASN A 136 -1.21 14.73 -23.50
N GLY A 137 -2.40 14.14 -23.73
CA GLY A 137 -2.54 12.72 -24.06
C GLY A 137 -2.56 11.78 -22.85
N TYR A 138 -2.70 12.30 -21.63
CA TYR A 138 -3.00 11.45 -20.47
C TYR A 138 -4.51 11.16 -20.46
N GLU A 139 -4.89 9.91 -20.26
CA GLU A 139 -6.28 9.46 -20.24
C GLU A 139 -6.68 9.04 -18.83
N LEU A 140 -7.87 9.41 -18.39
CA LEU A 140 -8.43 8.90 -17.14
C LEU A 140 -8.72 7.40 -17.28
N VAL A 141 -8.21 6.61 -16.37
CA VAL A 141 -8.57 5.19 -16.26
C VAL A 141 -9.99 5.12 -15.71
N GLU A 142 -10.93 4.66 -16.52
CA GLU A 142 -12.32 4.46 -16.09
C GLU A 142 -12.40 3.25 -15.17
N GLU A 143 -12.63 3.47 -13.88
CA GLU A 143 -13.12 2.40 -13.02
C GLU A 143 -14.60 2.15 -13.38
N GLU A 144 -14.92 0.90 -13.73
CA GLU A 144 -16.23 0.46 -14.26
C GLU A 144 -17.43 0.60 -13.32
N SER A 145 -17.35 1.26 -12.17
CA SER A 145 -18.48 1.37 -11.27
C SER A 145 -19.29 2.65 -11.51
N ALA A 146 -20.57 2.49 -11.89
CA ALA A 146 -21.55 3.58 -12.02
C ALA A 146 -21.73 4.41 -10.72
N CYS A 147 -21.32 3.89 -9.57
CA CYS A 147 -21.30 4.60 -8.31
C CYS A 147 -20.22 5.68 -8.28
N LEU A 148 -19.08 5.46 -8.95
CA LEU A 148 -18.00 6.41 -9.06
C LEU A 148 -18.27 7.55 -10.05
N LYS A 149 -19.14 7.36 -11.07
CA LYS A 149 -19.59 8.48 -11.92
C LYS A 149 -20.23 9.60 -11.09
N ARG A 150 -21.02 9.25 -10.08
CA ARG A 150 -21.65 10.23 -9.18
C ARG A 150 -20.66 10.91 -8.23
N PHE A 151 -19.55 10.25 -7.87
CA PHE A 151 -18.45 10.83 -7.09
C PHE A 151 -17.54 11.72 -7.94
N ARG A 152 -17.35 11.43 -9.23
CA ARG A 152 -16.64 12.31 -10.19
C ARG A 152 -17.31 13.67 -10.35
N GLU A 153 -18.65 13.70 -10.42
CA GLU A 153 -19.43 14.93 -10.51
C GLU A 153 -19.27 15.85 -9.30
N LEU A 154 -18.80 15.31 -8.16
CA LEU A 154 -18.72 16.04 -6.89
C LEU A 154 -17.35 16.66 -6.58
N ARG A 155 -16.36 16.64 -7.47
CA ARG A 155 -14.98 17.14 -7.23
C ARG A 155 -14.29 16.56 -5.99
N ASN A 156 -14.67 15.35 -5.57
CA ASN A 156 -14.27 14.76 -4.29
C ASN A 156 -13.27 13.62 -4.42
N ASN A 157 -12.68 13.42 -5.60
CA ASN A 157 -11.72 12.35 -5.78
C ASN A 157 -10.46 12.64 -4.95
N LYS A 158 -10.06 11.66 -4.16
CA LYS A 158 -8.80 11.68 -3.42
C LYS A 158 -7.60 11.78 -4.36
N HIS A 159 -7.65 11.03 -5.46
CA HIS A 159 -6.67 11.01 -6.54
C HIS A 159 -7.36 10.75 -7.88
N PHE A 160 -6.66 11.07 -8.95
CA PHE A 160 -7.03 10.75 -10.32
C PHE A 160 -6.06 9.74 -10.88
N LEU A 161 -6.55 8.55 -11.20
CA LEU A 161 -5.77 7.54 -11.89
C LEU A 161 -5.79 7.82 -13.38
N MET A 162 -4.63 8.00 -13.96
CA MET A 162 -4.44 8.31 -15.37
C MET A 162 -3.47 7.32 -16.00
N GLN A 163 -3.50 7.22 -17.31
CA GLN A 163 -2.54 6.44 -18.10
C GLN A 163 -2.03 7.23 -19.29
N LYS A 164 -0.78 6.96 -19.67
CA LYS A 164 -0.17 7.44 -20.92
C LYS A 164 0.95 6.47 -21.29
N ASP A 165 1.02 6.08 -22.56
CA ASP A 165 2.07 5.21 -23.13
C ASP A 165 2.30 3.91 -22.33
N GLY A 166 1.23 3.33 -21.77
CA GLY A 166 1.26 2.12 -20.97
C GLY A 166 1.72 2.31 -19.51
N HIS A 167 1.96 3.54 -19.06
CA HIS A 167 2.31 3.89 -17.69
C HIS A 167 1.11 4.47 -16.95
N HIS A 168 1.02 4.17 -15.64
CA HIS A 168 -0.01 4.70 -14.77
C HIS A 168 0.51 5.86 -13.91
N PHE A 169 -0.36 6.85 -13.70
CA PHE A 169 -0.07 8.06 -12.93
C PHE A 169 -1.21 8.34 -11.96
N GLU A 170 -0.88 8.56 -10.68
CA GLU A 170 -1.85 8.96 -9.67
C GLU A 170 -1.62 10.42 -9.24
N LEU A 171 -2.44 11.33 -9.76
CA LEU A 171 -2.47 12.72 -9.29
C LEU A 171 -3.28 12.79 -7.99
N HIS A 172 -2.61 13.00 -6.88
CA HIS A 172 -3.25 13.14 -5.58
C HIS A 172 -3.72 14.57 -5.33
N ARG A 173 -4.99 14.72 -4.90
CA ARG A 173 -5.54 15.98 -4.39
C ARG A 173 -5.17 16.16 -2.91
N TYR A 174 -5.17 15.06 -2.17
CA TYR A 174 -4.70 14.95 -0.80
C TYR A 174 -4.20 13.53 -0.56
N PHE A 175 -3.38 13.35 0.45
CA PHE A 175 -2.85 12.05 0.80
C PHE A 175 -3.33 11.65 2.20
N GLY A 176 -3.64 10.38 2.37
CA GLY A 176 -3.99 9.78 3.63
C GLY A 176 -5.33 9.06 3.62
N VAL A 177 -5.48 8.11 4.53
CA VAL A 177 -6.75 7.43 4.88
C VAL A 177 -6.84 7.49 6.39
N LEU A 178 -7.45 8.56 6.91
CA LEU A 178 -7.60 8.82 8.33
C LEU A 178 -9.09 8.90 8.68
N ASP A 179 -9.41 8.59 9.90
CA ASP A 179 -10.78 8.46 10.40
C ASP A 179 -11.34 9.74 11.04
N LEU A 180 -10.49 10.75 11.24
CA LEU A 180 -10.87 12.01 11.85
C LEU A 180 -10.46 13.21 10.97
N THR A 181 -11.37 14.16 10.84
CA THR A 181 -11.15 15.41 10.09
C THR A 181 -9.91 16.15 10.58
N ALA A 182 -9.72 16.25 11.90
CA ALA A 182 -8.56 16.94 12.47
C ALA A 182 -7.23 16.31 12.05
N LYS A 183 -7.13 14.97 12.01
CA LYS A 183 -5.94 14.26 11.54
C LYS A 183 -5.69 14.51 10.04
N MET A 184 -6.76 14.49 9.23
CA MET A 184 -6.66 14.77 7.79
C MET A 184 -6.22 16.21 7.53
N GLN A 185 -6.80 17.19 8.23
CA GLN A 185 -6.43 18.60 8.11
C GLN A 185 -4.97 18.82 8.51
N TRP A 186 -4.53 18.22 9.60
CA TRP A 186 -3.16 18.31 10.06
C TRP A 186 -2.17 17.71 9.05
N MET A 187 -2.44 16.48 8.59
CA MET A 187 -1.60 15.81 7.59
C MET A 187 -1.53 16.63 6.30
N ASP A 188 -2.67 17.10 5.83
CA ASP A 188 -2.72 17.92 4.61
C ASP A 188 -1.96 19.23 4.75
N ALA A 189 -2.11 19.95 5.85
CA ALA A 189 -1.34 21.18 6.11
C ALA A 189 0.16 20.91 6.09
N LEU A 190 0.62 19.81 6.73
CA LEU A 190 2.02 19.39 6.71
C LEU A 190 2.51 19.12 5.28
N LEU A 191 1.71 18.45 4.45
CA LEU A 191 2.08 18.14 3.07
C LEU A 191 2.11 19.40 2.20
N GLN A 192 1.13 20.30 2.32
CA GLN A 192 1.09 21.55 1.55
C GLN A 192 2.27 22.47 1.95
N GLU A 193 2.65 22.54 3.23
CA GLU A 193 3.86 23.23 3.68
C GLU A 193 5.12 22.52 3.14
N GLY A 194 5.18 21.21 3.24
CA GLY A 194 6.28 20.39 2.73
C GLY A 194 6.53 20.58 1.24
N MET A 195 5.47 20.75 0.43
CA MET A 195 5.61 21.06 -0.99
C MET A 195 6.30 22.41 -1.26
N GLN A 196 6.11 23.40 -0.40
CA GLN A 196 6.81 24.69 -0.51
C GLN A 196 8.30 24.57 -0.15
N ARG A 197 8.64 23.61 0.70
CA ARG A 197 10.01 23.30 1.15
C ARG A 197 10.58 22.05 0.49
N ARG A 198 10.02 21.63 -0.68
CA ARG A 198 10.44 20.43 -1.36
C ARG A 198 11.95 20.40 -1.60
N GLU A 199 12.52 19.22 -1.46
CA GLU A 199 13.93 18.95 -1.68
C GLU A 199 14.10 18.28 -3.05
N GLN A 200 15.23 18.56 -3.72
CA GLN A 200 15.60 17.84 -4.94
C GLN A 200 16.54 16.70 -4.55
N THR A 201 16.15 15.48 -4.83
CA THR A 201 16.93 14.30 -4.51
C THR A 201 17.33 13.58 -5.80
N LEU A 202 18.63 13.29 -5.95
CA LEU A 202 19.12 12.53 -7.11
C LEU A 202 18.78 11.06 -6.96
N CYS A 203 18.13 10.49 -7.96
CA CYS A 203 17.83 9.06 -8.05
C CYS A 203 18.08 8.56 -9.48
N CYS A 204 19.04 7.67 -9.65
CA CYS A 204 19.37 7.05 -10.94
C CYS A 204 19.53 8.05 -12.11
N GLY A 205 20.10 9.22 -11.84
CA GLY A 205 20.34 10.27 -12.83
C GLY A 205 19.24 11.34 -12.94
N SER A 206 18.06 11.11 -12.37
CA SER A 206 16.93 12.07 -12.38
C SER A 206 16.84 12.84 -11.07
N GLN A 207 16.39 14.10 -11.15
CA GLN A 207 16.12 14.96 -10.00
C GLN A 207 14.65 14.79 -9.56
N LEU A 208 14.44 14.23 -8.39
CA LEU A 208 13.11 14.00 -7.83
C LEU A 208 12.73 15.10 -6.86
N PRO A 209 11.66 15.86 -7.11
CA PRO A 209 11.09 16.78 -6.12
C PRO A 209 10.39 15.95 -5.03
N MET A 210 10.95 15.97 -3.82
CA MET A 210 10.47 15.18 -2.69
C MET A 210 9.99 16.08 -1.55
N LEU A 211 9.10 15.53 -0.74
CA LEU A 211 8.74 16.13 0.55
C LEU A 211 9.95 16.08 1.51
N PRO A 212 10.07 17.03 2.44
CA PRO A 212 11.03 16.95 3.53
C PRO A 212 10.91 15.63 4.31
N LYS A 213 12.01 15.18 4.91
CA LYS A 213 12.13 13.85 5.57
C LYS A 213 10.95 13.50 6.46
N LEU A 214 10.50 14.43 7.34
CA LEU A 214 9.35 14.19 8.23
C LEU A 214 8.09 13.84 7.44
N ALA A 215 7.73 14.69 6.49
CA ALA A 215 6.50 14.53 5.71
C ALA A 215 6.55 13.26 4.85
N ASN A 216 7.70 12.97 4.20
CA ASN A 216 7.88 11.76 3.40
C ASN A 216 7.79 10.49 4.25
N GLY A 217 8.43 10.45 5.42
CA GLY A 217 8.33 9.31 6.35
C GLY A 217 6.91 9.05 6.83
N LEU A 218 6.15 10.11 7.13
CA LEU A 218 4.72 9.97 7.50
C LEU A 218 3.85 9.48 6.33
N VAL A 219 4.17 9.88 5.10
CA VAL A 219 3.53 9.33 3.89
C VAL A 219 3.78 7.84 3.78
N LEU A 220 5.03 7.38 3.94
CA LEU A 220 5.37 5.94 3.86
C LEU A 220 4.71 5.15 4.99
N LEU A 221 4.74 5.65 6.21
CA LEU A 221 4.11 5.02 7.37
C LEU A 221 2.59 4.90 7.20
N GLN A 222 1.95 5.98 6.76
CA GLN A 222 0.51 6.00 6.53
C GLN A 222 0.10 5.16 5.32
N HIS A 223 0.95 5.07 4.30
CA HIS A 223 0.76 4.16 3.17
C HIS A 223 0.77 2.69 3.62
N ALA A 224 1.76 2.30 4.44
CA ALA A 224 1.81 0.96 5.03
C ALA A 224 0.59 0.65 5.92
N ALA A 225 0.17 1.61 6.77
CA ALA A 225 -1.02 1.47 7.61
C ALA A 225 -2.31 1.33 6.78
N GLY A 226 -2.42 2.07 5.68
CA GLY A 226 -3.53 1.94 4.73
C GLY A 226 -3.58 0.56 4.07
N HIS A 227 -2.43 0.03 3.64
CA HIS A 227 -2.35 -1.31 3.07
C HIS A 227 -2.59 -2.42 4.09
N ALA A 228 -2.28 -2.22 5.37
CA ALA A 228 -2.63 -3.17 6.41
C ALA A 228 -4.14 -3.42 6.50
N GLN A 229 -4.98 -2.50 6.00
CA GLN A 229 -6.43 -2.68 5.90
C GLN A 229 -6.85 -3.62 4.74
N GLY A 230 -6.02 -3.82 3.72
CA GLY A 230 -6.41 -4.50 2.48
C GLY A 230 -5.38 -5.45 1.88
N GLY A 231 -4.21 -5.59 2.50
CA GLY A 231 -3.13 -6.46 2.00
C GLY A 231 -1.78 -5.76 2.01
N ILE A 232 -1.08 -5.89 3.12
CA ILE A 232 0.29 -5.42 3.30
C ILE A 232 1.27 -6.55 2.93
N GLY A 233 2.29 -6.25 2.13
CA GLY A 233 3.37 -7.19 1.82
C GLY A 233 4.74 -6.67 2.28
N LEU A 234 5.77 -7.51 2.15
CA LEU A 234 7.13 -7.17 2.55
C LEU A 234 7.65 -5.91 1.87
N ARG A 235 7.23 -5.60 0.63
CA ARG A 235 7.62 -4.35 -0.04
C ARG A 235 7.25 -3.11 0.78
N HIS A 236 6.05 -3.05 1.35
CA HIS A 236 5.63 -1.91 2.17
C HIS A 236 6.41 -1.82 3.49
N VAL A 237 6.71 -2.98 4.07
CA VAL A 237 7.57 -3.07 5.26
C VAL A 237 8.99 -2.59 4.93
N MET A 238 9.52 -2.98 3.78
CA MET A 238 10.87 -2.58 3.35
C MET A 238 10.95 -1.09 3.02
N ASP A 239 9.92 -0.48 2.42
CA ASP A 239 9.86 0.96 2.19
C ASP A 239 10.04 1.73 3.51
N TRP A 240 9.34 1.29 4.56
CA TRP A 240 9.50 1.84 5.88
C TRP A 240 10.88 1.54 6.49
N MET A 241 11.32 0.29 6.41
CA MET A 241 12.60 -0.16 6.96
C MET A 241 13.78 0.61 6.38
N MET A 242 13.80 0.81 5.07
CA MET A 242 14.88 1.55 4.40
C MET A 242 14.84 3.04 4.72
N TYR A 243 13.66 3.63 4.86
CA TYR A 243 13.51 5.00 5.37
C TYR A 243 14.04 5.14 6.80
N VAL A 244 13.69 4.22 7.71
CA VAL A 244 14.21 4.21 9.09
C VAL A 244 15.71 4.11 9.10
N HIS A 245 16.27 3.16 8.35
CA HIS A 245 17.72 2.95 8.26
C HIS A 245 18.48 4.20 7.81
N THR A 246 17.92 4.92 6.83
CA THR A 246 18.59 6.05 6.17
C THR A 246 18.35 7.38 6.88
N CYS A 247 17.17 7.59 7.45
CA CYS A 247 16.72 8.92 7.87
C CYS A 247 16.30 9.03 9.33
N LEU A 248 15.76 7.97 9.95
CA LEU A 248 15.04 8.10 11.22
C LEU A 248 15.94 7.72 12.41
N THR A 249 16.85 8.65 12.78
CA THR A 249 17.69 8.52 13.98
C THR A 249 16.87 8.64 15.26
N ASP A 250 17.46 8.26 16.41
CA ASP A 250 16.84 8.42 17.72
C ASP A 250 16.54 9.89 18.05
N GLU A 251 17.46 10.81 17.69
CA GLU A 251 17.25 12.25 17.89
C GLU A 251 16.06 12.72 17.04
N PHE A 252 16.04 12.38 15.73
CA PHE A 252 14.97 12.83 14.83
C PHE A 252 13.61 12.25 15.23
N TRP A 253 13.60 11.00 15.74
CA TRP A 253 12.39 10.42 16.33
C TRP A 253 11.90 11.25 17.52
N GLN A 254 12.77 11.54 18.50
CA GLN A 254 12.41 12.23 19.74
C GLN A 254 12.01 13.71 19.49
N GLU A 255 12.74 14.41 18.66
CA GLU A 255 12.54 15.85 18.42
C GLU A 255 11.32 16.17 17.56
N SER A 256 10.95 15.25 16.61
CA SER A 256 9.96 15.60 15.60
C SER A 256 9.01 14.45 15.24
N PHE A 257 9.53 13.28 14.93
CA PHE A 257 8.73 12.24 14.30
C PHE A 257 7.70 11.61 15.24
N ALA A 258 8.06 11.34 16.50
CA ALA A 258 7.18 10.72 17.49
C ALA A 258 5.92 11.56 17.74
N ALA A 259 6.05 12.88 17.88
CA ALA A 259 4.91 13.77 18.07
C ALA A 259 3.97 13.77 16.87
N ALA A 260 4.52 13.79 15.66
CA ALA A 260 3.77 13.74 14.41
C ALA A 260 3.06 12.38 14.22
N ALA A 261 3.77 11.27 14.47
CA ALA A 261 3.20 9.93 14.42
C ALA A 261 2.06 9.75 15.44
N ARG A 262 2.22 10.30 16.65
CA ARG A 262 1.18 10.30 17.70
C ARG A 262 -0.03 11.10 17.30
N MET A 263 0.13 12.28 16.69
CA MET A 263 -0.96 13.09 16.16
C MET A 263 -1.81 12.30 15.17
N LEU A 264 -1.20 11.47 14.32
CA LEU A 264 -1.90 10.61 13.37
C LEU A 264 -2.41 9.29 13.97
N GLY A 265 -2.00 8.94 15.21
CA GLY A 265 -2.30 7.65 15.83
C GLY A 265 -1.45 6.50 15.30
N LEU A 266 -0.28 6.79 14.72
CA LEU A 266 0.60 5.81 14.06
C LEU A 266 1.87 5.49 14.88
N GLU A 267 2.05 6.07 16.09
CA GLU A 267 3.27 5.90 16.88
C GLU A 267 3.52 4.41 17.23
N ASN A 268 2.50 3.70 17.73
CA ASN A 268 2.63 2.29 18.08
C ASN A 268 2.93 1.43 16.85
N PHE A 269 2.25 1.68 15.73
CA PHE A 269 2.50 0.98 14.47
C PHE A 269 3.93 1.18 13.98
N ALA A 270 4.45 2.41 14.04
CA ALA A 270 5.84 2.72 13.68
C ALA A 270 6.83 1.92 14.55
N LYS A 271 6.64 1.91 15.88
CA LYS A 271 7.49 1.17 16.83
C LYS A 271 7.45 -0.33 16.54
N VAL A 272 6.27 -0.92 16.45
CA VAL A 272 6.10 -2.37 16.22
C VAL A 272 6.69 -2.78 14.87
N MET A 273 6.42 -2.01 13.79
CA MET A 273 6.95 -2.33 12.47
C MET A 273 8.49 -2.22 12.42
N THR A 274 9.07 -1.20 13.07
CA THR A 274 10.53 -1.06 13.13
C THR A 274 11.15 -2.18 13.95
N ARG A 275 10.59 -2.48 15.11
CA ARG A 275 11.09 -3.58 15.95
C ARG A 275 10.97 -4.94 15.25
N MET A 276 9.87 -5.18 14.54
CA MET A 276 9.71 -6.37 13.70
C MET A 276 10.83 -6.46 12.64
N CYS A 277 11.19 -5.34 12.00
CA CYS A 277 12.32 -5.33 11.05
C CYS A 277 13.65 -5.66 11.71
N GLN A 278 13.90 -5.19 12.93
CA GLN A 278 15.10 -5.56 13.69
C GLN A 278 15.13 -7.05 14.05
N LEU A 279 14.01 -7.60 14.50
CA LEU A 279 13.93 -8.98 14.96
C LEU A 279 13.99 -10.01 13.82
N TYR A 280 13.45 -9.68 12.65
CA TYR A 280 13.21 -10.68 11.60
C TYR A 280 13.84 -10.36 10.24
N LEU A 281 14.11 -9.08 9.95
CA LEU A 281 14.64 -8.61 8.67
C LEU A 281 16.06 -8.07 8.74
N GLY A 282 16.71 -8.16 9.92
CA GLY A 282 18.11 -7.78 10.11
C GLY A 282 18.36 -6.26 10.13
N LEU A 283 17.32 -5.43 10.26
CA LEU A 283 17.53 -3.98 10.43
C LEU A 283 18.49 -3.72 11.61
N PRO A 284 19.60 -3.00 11.41
CA PRO A 284 20.53 -2.68 12.50
C PRO A 284 19.83 -2.01 13.69
N ALA A 285 20.27 -2.34 14.89
CA ALA A 285 19.68 -1.85 16.14
C ALA A 285 20.02 -0.37 16.45
N SER A 286 20.36 0.44 15.44
CA SER A 286 20.62 1.87 15.57
C SER A 286 19.38 2.68 15.97
N ALA A 287 18.16 2.18 15.68
CA ALA A 287 16.92 2.77 16.14
C ALA A 287 16.52 2.20 17.50
N SER A 288 16.86 2.87 18.60
CA SER A 288 16.55 2.40 19.96
C SER A 288 15.13 2.75 20.41
N TRP A 289 14.49 3.72 19.80
CA TRP A 289 13.15 4.22 20.13
C TRP A 289 12.02 3.19 19.98
N CYS A 290 12.28 2.06 19.32
CA CYS A 290 11.31 0.98 19.15
C CYS A 290 11.55 -0.22 20.09
N CYS A 291 12.53 -0.16 21.00
CA CYS A 291 12.90 -1.29 21.84
C CYS A 291 11.84 -1.71 22.87
N ASP A 292 10.91 -0.81 23.19
CA ASP A 292 9.76 -1.04 24.08
C ASP A 292 8.54 -1.66 23.37
N ALA A 293 8.61 -1.91 22.06
CA ALA A 293 7.52 -2.51 21.31
C ALA A 293 7.27 -3.97 21.72
N ASP A 294 6.02 -4.36 21.79
CA ASP A 294 5.60 -5.72 22.15
C ASP A 294 6.11 -6.75 21.12
N HIS A 295 6.97 -7.67 21.54
CA HIS A 295 7.56 -8.71 20.69
C HIS A 295 6.49 -9.68 20.13
N ALA A 296 5.46 -9.98 20.90
CA ALA A 296 4.39 -10.85 20.43
C ALA A 296 3.61 -10.16 19.28
N LEU A 297 3.36 -8.87 19.41
CA LEU A 297 2.72 -8.06 18.39
C LEU A 297 3.60 -7.91 17.11
N CYS A 298 4.93 -7.81 17.27
CA CYS A 298 5.87 -7.85 16.15
C CYS A 298 5.77 -9.19 15.37
N GLY A 299 5.71 -10.31 16.08
CA GLY A 299 5.56 -11.63 15.47
C GLY A 299 4.20 -11.79 14.75
N GLN A 300 3.13 -11.28 15.35
CA GLN A 300 1.79 -11.29 14.73
C GLN A 300 1.74 -10.42 13.46
N LEU A 301 2.37 -9.24 13.47
CA LEU A 301 2.46 -8.38 12.31
C LEU A 301 3.24 -9.05 11.16
N LEU A 302 4.40 -9.67 11.46
CA LEU A 302 5.17 -10.40 10.45
C LEU A 302 4.35 -11.53 9.83
N HIS A 303 3.69 -12.34 10.67
CA HIS A 303 2.85 -13.43 10.19
C HIS A 303 1.74 -12.91 9.27
N TYR A 304 1.07 -11.83 9.67
CA TYR A 304 0.05 -11.17 8.86
C TYR A 304 0.59 -10.70 7.51
N VAL A 305 1.76 -10.02 7.48
CA VAL A 305 2.42 -9.57 6.23
C VAL A 305 2.71 -10.74 5.30
N LEU A 306 3.26 -11.83 5.83
CA LEU A 306 3.61 -13.02 5.04
C LEU A 306 2.38 -13.77 4.51
N GLU A 307 1.27 -13.78 5.26
CA GLU A 307 0.01 -14.40 4.83
C GLU A 307 -0.72 -13.59 3.76
N GLN A 308 -0.68 -12.26 3.85
CA GLN A 308 -1.42 -11.41 2.90
C GLN A 308 -0.73 -11.32 1.54
N GLY A 309 0.59 -11.17 1.53
CA GLY A 309 1.33 -10.82 0.32
C GLY A 309 1.03 -9.39 -0.16
N HIS A 310 1.75 -8.95 -1.16
CA HIS A 310 1.58 -7.62 -1.74
C HIS A 310 0.18 -7.46 -2.35
N PHE A 311 -0.55 -6.41 -1.95
CA PHE A 311 -1.96 -6.18 -2.31
C PHE A 311 -2.91 -7.36 -2.03
N GLY A 312 -2.62 -8.21 -1.05
CA GLY A 312 -3.44 -9.38 -0.75
C GLY A 312 -3.41 -10.47 -1.81
N LEU A 313 -2.35 -10.54 -2.65
CA LEU A 313 -2.22 -11.51 -3.75
C LEU A 313 -2.27 -12.96 -3.31
N LYS A 314 -1.96 -13.25 -2.05
CA LYS A 314 -2.05 -14.60 -1.47
C LYS A 314 -3.44 -15.01 -1.03
N GLN A 315 -4.34 -14.04 -0.91
CA GLN A 315 -5.70 -14.33 -0.52
C GLN A 315 -6.43 -15.01 -1.68
N SER A 316 -7.05 -16.16 -1.40
CA SER A 316 -7.94 -16.82 -2.37
C SER A 316 -9.04 -15.83 -2.77
N ASN A 317 -9.53 -15.92 -4.03
CA ASN A 317 -10.58 -15.11 -4.68
C ASN A 317 -11.91 -14.95 -3.91
N VAL A 318 -11.91 -15.06 -2.61
CA VAL A 318 -13.04 -14.69 -1.75
C VAL A 318 -12.97 -13.20 -1.58
N ASP A 319 -13.99 -12.53 -2.11
CA ASP A 319 -14.17 -11.09 -2.09
C ASP A 319 -13.79 -10.54 -0.69
N GLU A 320 -12.75 -9.70 -0.58
CA GLU A 320 -12.34 -9.07 0.69
C GLU A 320 -13.51 -8.39 1.39
N ARG A 321 -14.51 -7.97 0.61
CA ARG A 321 -15.77 -7.44 1.11
C ARG A 321 -16.55 -8.47 1.92
N ILE A 322 -16.45 -9.79 1.58
CA ILE A 322 -17.07 -10.87 2.37
C ILE A 322 -16.33 -11.01 3.70
N LYS A 323 -15.01 -10.97 3.70
CA LYS A 323 -14.21 -11.05 4.94
C LYS A 323 -14.54 -9.89 5.88
N ARG A 324 -14.64 -8.66 5.36
CA ARG A 324 -15.11 -7.50 6.14
C ARG A 324 -16.56 -7.64 6.61
N LEU A 325 -17.40 -8.26 5.79
CA LEU A 325 -18.80 -8.55 6.10
C LEU A 325 -18.95 -9.48 7.30
N LEU A 326 -18.07 -10.48 7.40
CA LEU A 326 -18.16 -11.52 8.42
C LEU A 326 -17.47 -11.14 9.74
N SER A 327 -16.49 -10.25 9.70
CA SER A 327 -15.60 -9.93 10.83
C SER A 327 -16.13 -8.89 11.82
N GLU A 328 -17.20 -8.15 11.52
CA GLU A 328 -17.76 -7.13 12.41
C GLU A 328 -19.23 -7.42 12.76
N PRO A 329 -19.68 -7.24 14.01
CA PRO A 329 -21.09 -7.33 14.37
C PRO A 329 -21.86 -6.20 13.66
N LYS A 330 -22.72 -6.54 12.71
CA LYS A 330 -23.48 -5.57 11.91
C LYS A 330 -24.98 -5.69 12.20
N SER A 331 -25.66 -4.56 12.17
CA SER A 331 -27.12 -4.56 12.20
C SER A 331 -27.69 -5.21 10.92
N ILE A 332 -28.92 -5.73 10.99
CA ILE A 332 -29.64 -6.31 9.84
C ILE A 332 -29.68 -5.31 8.67
N GLY A 333 -29.83 -4.01 8.97
CA GLY A 333 -29.83 -2.96 7.94
C GLY A 333 -28.47 -2.80 7.23
N GLN A 334 -27.37 -2.95 7.94
CA GLN A 334 -26.02 -2.95 7.36
C GLN A 334 -25.79 -4.18 6.47
N TRP A 335 -26.25 -5.36 6.91
CA TRP A 335 -26.23 -6.57 6.08
C TRP A 335 -27.00 -6.41 4.78
N LEU A 336 -28.23 -5.90 4.83
CA LEU A 336 -29.04 -5.67 3.63
C LEU A 336 -28.40 -4.66 2.68
N ARG A 337 -27.79 -3.58 3.21
CA ARG A 337 -27.05 -2.61 2.38
C ARG A 337 -25.88 -3.24 1.64
N LEU A 338 -25.10 -4.10 2.31
CA LEU A 338 -23.93 -4.76 1.71
C LEU A 338 -24.36 -5.77 0.64
N LEU A 339 -25.42 -6.53 0.90
CA LEU A 339 -26.01 -7.43 -0.09
C LEU A 339 -26.56 -6.67 -1.29
N GLN A 340 -27.18 -5.51 -1.05
CA GLN A 340 -27.66 -4.61 -2.09
C GLN A 340 -26.50 -4.09 -2.96
N LEU A 341 -25.40 -3.64 -2.36
CA LEU A 341 -24.22 -3.17 -3.08
C LEU A 341 -23.56 -4.32 -3.86
N SER A 342 -23.44 -5.50 -3.27
CA SER A 342 -22.91 -6.68 -3.96
C SER A 342 -23.78 -7.07 -5.17
N GLY A 343 -25.10 -7.07 -5.01
CA GLY A 343 -26.02 -7.35 -6.09
C GLY A 343 -25.92 -6.27 -7.21
N MET A 344 -25.87 -5.02 -6.86
CA MET A 344 -25.69 -3.91 -7.81
C MET A 344 -24.40 -4.02 -8.63
N ASN A 345 -23.32 -4.49 -8.00
CA ASN A 345 -22.04 -4.61 -8.68
C ASN A 345 -21.93 -5.83 -9.61
N HIS A 346 -22.68 -6.89 -9.33
CA HIS A 346 -22.53 -8.17 -10.04
C HIS A 346 -23.74 -8.61 -10.85
N TRP A 347 -24.89 -7.97 -10.69
CA TRP A 347 -26.11 -8.29 -11.46
C TRP A 347 -26.26 -7.36 -12.66
N GLU A 348 -25.83 -7.83 -13.84
CA GLU A 348 -25.87 -7.05 -15.07
C GLU A 348 -27.27 -6.54 -15.42
N ALA A 349 -28.33 -7.33 -15.17
CA ALA A 349 -29.70 -6.89 -15.40
C ALA A 349 -30.10 -5.71 -14.49
N ALA A 350 -29.65 -5.68 -13.22
CA ALA A 350 -29.92 -4.56 -12.32
C ALA A 350 -29.14 -3.29 -12.70
N LYS A 351 -27.98 -3.43 -13.35
CA LYS A 351 -27.26 -2.29 -13.93
C LYS A 351 -28.05 -1.68 -15.10
N LYS A 352 -28.65 -2.53 -15.94
CA LYS A 352 -29.36 -2.14 -17.16
C LYS A 352 -30.78 -1.62 -16.89
N TYR A 353 -31.53 -2.25 -15.97
CA TYR A 353 -32.94 -1.94 -15.72
C TYR A 353 -33.16 -1.37 -14.32
N ALA A 354 -33.59 -0.11 -14.25
CA ALA A 354 -33.77 0.62 -12.98
C ALA A 354 -34.77 -0.05 -12.01
N VAL A 355 -35.80 -0.74 -12.55
CA VAL A 355 -36.83 -1.48 -11.78
C VAL A 355 -36.24 -2.63 -10.98
N LEU A 356 -35.12 -3.23 -11.42
CA LEU A 356 -34.47 -4.34 -10.72
C LEU A 356 -33.52 -3.90 -9.60
N LYS A 357 -33.13 -2.63 -9.59
CA LYS A 357 -32.18 -2.11 -8.58
C LYS A 357 -32.61 -2.35 -7.13
N PRO A 358 -33.89 -2.13 -6.74
CA PRO A 358 -34.34 -2.39 -5.36
C PRO A 358 -34.18 -3.85 -4.91
N PHE A 359 -34.13 -4.79 -5.85
CA PHE A 359 -34.04 -6.24 -5.59
C PHE A 359 -32.64 -6.80 -5.68
N ALA A 360 -31.62 -5.97 -5.91
CA ALA A 360 -30.24 -6.41 -6.10
C ALA A 360 -29.69 -7.16 -4.87
N TRP A 361 -30.18 -6.88 -3.66
CA TRP A 361 -29.81 -7.62 -2.46
C TRP A 361 -30.18 -9.11 -2.52
N MET A 362 -31.31 -9.45 -3.19
CA MET A 362 -31.72 -10.86 -3.38
C MET A 362 -30.71 -11.60 -4.26
N TYR A 363 -30.25 -10.96 -5.33
CA TYR A 363 -29.18 -11.49 -6.16
C TYR A 363 -27.87 -11.64 -5.37
N GLY A 364 -27.54 -10.65 -4.52
CA GLY A 364 -26.44 -10.73 -3.56
C GLY A 364 -26.57 -11.97 -2.66
N CYS A 365 -27.72 -12.18 -2.03
CA CYS A 365 -28.01 -13.38 -1.24
C CYS A 365 -27.84 -14.69 -2.03
N GLY A 366 -28.44 -14.76 -3.22
CA GLY A 366 -28.36 -15.94 -4.09
C GLY A 366 -26.92 -16.25 -4.51
N ARG A 367 -26.14 -15.23 -4.85
CA ARG A 367 -24.72 -15.35 -5.19
C ARG A 367 -23.91 -15.91 -4.01
N TYR A 368 -24.11 -15.37 -2.82
CA TYR A 368 -23.41 -15.86 -1.62
C TYR A 368 -23.86 -17.26 -1.23
N ALA A 369 -25.14 -17.57 -1.34
CA ALA A 369 -25.66 -18.93 -1.13
C ALA A 369 -25.07 -19.90 -2.15
N HIS A 370 -24.97 -19.53 -3.42
CA HIS A 370 -24.35 -20.35 -4.47
C HIS A 370 -22.84 -20.57 -4.22
N LEU A 371 -22.11 -19.54 -3.83
CA LEU A 371 -20.70 -19.66 -3.45
C LEU A 371 -20.52 -20.52 -2.20
N ALA A 372 -21.47 -20.48 -1.26
CA ALA A 372 -21.48 -21.29 -0.05
C ALA A 372 -21.88 -22.74 -0.32
N LEU A 373 -22.90 -23.00 -1.15
CA LEU A 373 -23.42 -24.36 -1.44
C LEU A 373 -22.60 -25.09 -2.48
N GLY A 374 -21.92 -24.41 -3.38
CA GLY A 374 -21.11 -24.98 -4.47
C GLY A 374 -19.84 -25.70 -4.03
N ARG A 375 -19.52 -25.71 -2.75
CA ARG A 375 -18.34 -26.39 -2.17
C ARG A 375 -18.74 -27.07 -0.87
N ASN A 376 -18.70 -28.39 -0.86
CA ASN A 376 -19.06 -29.28 0.28
C ASN A 376 -18.25 -29.06 1.61
N GLN A 377 -17.65 -27.86 1.80
CA GLN A 377 -16.89 -27.46 2.99
C GLN A 377 -17.27 -26.05 3.48
N ALA A 378 -18.42 -25.53 3.09
CA ALA A 378 -18.75 -24.10 3.23
C ALA A 378 -18.84 -23.59 4.67
N LEU A 379 -19.44 -24.36 5.59
CA LEU A 379 -19.63 -23.92 6.99
C LEU A 379 -18.30 -23.87 7.77
N GLY A 380 -17.40 -24.84 7.54
CA GLY A 380 -16.06 -24.82 8.15
C GLY A 380 -15.25 -23.62 7.69
N ARG A 381 -15.25 -23.33 6.39
CA ARG A 381 -14.54 -22.17 5.81
C ARG A 381 -15.09 -20.82 6.28
N LEU A 382 -16.42 -20.68 6.38
CA LEU A 382 -17.03 -19.46 6.92
C LEU A 382 -16.62 -19.22 8.38
N HIS A 383 -16.47 -20.28 9.17
CA HIS A 383 -15.99 -20.17 10.53
C HIS A 383 -14.50 -19.79 10.59
N GLU A 384 -13.66 -20.38 9.75
CA GLU A 384 -12.24 -20.05 9.60
C GLU A 384 -12.05 -18.61 9.13
N GLU A 385 -12.79 -18.18 8.10
CA GLU A 385 -12.75 -16.82 7.57
C GLU A 385 -13.20 -15.78 8.60
N LYS A 386 -14.21 -16.10 9.42
CA LYS A 386 -14.62 -15.25 10.53
C LYS A 386 -13.53 -15.15 11.58
N GLN A 387 -12.93 -16.27 12.00
CA GLN A 387 -11.84 -16.25 12.96
C GLN A 387 -10.62 -15.46 12.45
N GLU A 388 -10.29 -15.59 11.16
CA GLU A 388 -9.22 -14.84 10.52
C GLU A 388 -9.55 -13.33 10.50
N GLY A 389 -10.79 -12.96 10.16
CA GLY A 389 -11.27 -11.59 10.23
C GLY A 389 -11.20 -10.98 11.63
N ASP A 390 -11.62 -11.75 12.65
CA ASP A 390 -11.57 -11.34 14.05
C ASP A 390 -10.10 -11.15 14.52
N ARG A 391 -9.20 -12.07 14.14
CA ARG A 391 -7.75 -11.96 14.43
C ARG A 391 -7.15 -10.71 13.78
N ARG A 392 -7.49 -10.45 12.52
CA ARG A 392 -7.05 -9.27 11.78
C ARG A 392 -7.54 -7.99 12.45
N SER A 393 -8.84 -7.91 12.76
CA SER A 393 -9.43 -6.73 13.40
C SER A 393 -8.78 -6.46 14.75
N LYS A 394 -8.51 -7.52 15.53
CA LYS A 394 -7.78 -7.42 16.79
C LYS A 394 -6.37 -6.89 16.57
N LEU A 395 -5.62 -7.48 15.64
CA LEU A 395 -4.24 -7.04 15.31
C LEU A 395 -4.21 -5.56 14.92
N LEU A 396 -5.09 -5.11 14.01
CA LEU A 396 -5.13 -3.72 13.57
C LEU A 396 -5.49 -2.76 14.71
N LYS A 397 -6.37 -3.21 15.63
CA LYS A 397 -6.72 -2.47 16.85
C LYS A 397 -5.53 -2.36 17.80
N ASP A 398 -4.84 -3.46 18.06
CA ASP A 398 -3.67 -3.51 18.96
C ASP A 398 -2.49 -2.69 18.38
N LEU A 399 -2.37 -2.61 17.06
CA LEU A 399 -1.44 -1.72 16.35
C LEU A 399 -1.86 -0.24 16.36
N GLY A 400 -3.11 0.07 16.71
CA GLY A 400 -3.66 1.43 16.69
C GLY A 400 -4.02 1.96 15.30
N ILE A 401 -4.11 1.08 14.29
CA ILE A 401 -4.39 1.46 12.89
C ILE A 401 -5.75 0.96 12.39
N LEU A 402 -6.56 0.35 13.24
CA LEU A 402 -7.93 0.00 12.86
C LEU A 402 -8.70 1.30 12.59
N LEU A 403 -9.17 1.44 11.35
CA LEU A 403 -9.92 2.61 10.95
C LEU A 403 -11.34 2.55 11.58
N GLY A 404 -11.76 3.66 12.16
CA GLY A 404 -13.09 3.81 12.76
C GLY A 404 -14.24 3.72 11.74
N GLU A 405 -15.48 3.87 12.23
CA GLU A 405 -16.69 3.80 11.39
C GLU A 405 -16.83 4.99 10.42
N LYS A 406 -16.07 6.05 10.63
CA LYS A 406 -16.08 7.25 9.80
C LYS A 406 -14.95 7.24 8.77
N GLN A 407 -15.21 7.85 7.64
CA GLN A 407 -14.25 8.13 6.59
C GLN A 407 -14.28 9.63 6.29
N VAL A 408 -13.11 10.22 6.10
CA VAL A 408 -12.94 11.64 5.82
C VAL A 408 -12.77 11.85 4.32
N PHE A 409 -13.54 12.78 3.77
CA PHE A 409 -13.49 13.17 2.36
C PHE A 409 -13.26 14.68 2.24
N TRP A 410 -12.68 15.11 1.13
CA TRP A 410 -12.64 16.50 0.75
C TRP A 410 -13.93 16.87 0.02
N MET A 411 -14.68 17.84 0.53
CA MET A 411 -15.92 18.31 -0.08
C MET A 411 -15.92 19.85 -0.13
N GLY A 412 -16.04 20.40 -1.36
CA GLY A 412 -15.90 21.83 -1.54
C GLY A 412 -14.49 22.28 -1.16
N ASP A 413 -14.36 23.04 -0.09
CA ASP A 413 -13.08 23.59 0.36
C ASP A 413 -12.67 23.08 1.76
N GLN A 414 -13.25 21.98 2.24
CA GLN A 414 -12.98 21.42 3.57
C GLN A 414 -13.05 19.90 3.63
N PHE A 415 -12.43 19.31 4.65
CA PHE A 415 -12.61 17.91 4.99
C PHE A 415 -13.90 17.70 5.78
N VAL A 416 -14.64 16.65 5.42
CA VAL A 416 -15.92 16.29 6.04
C VAL A 416 -15.91 14.80 6.40
N GLU A 417 -16.45 14.47 7.58
CA GLU A 417 -16.61 13.08 8.01
C GLU A 417 -17.94 12.50 7.54
N HIS A 418 -17.89 11.30 6.99
CA HIS A 418 -19.05 10.50 6.67
C HIS A 418 -18.91 9.11 7.28
N GLU A 419 -20.03 8.49 7.64
CA GLU A 419 -20.02 7.08 8.03
C GLU A 419 -19.51 6.23 6.86
N ARG A 420 -18.66 5.25 7.17
CA ARG A 420 -18.20 4.27 6.17
C ARG A 420 -19.39 3.47 5.67
N LYS A 421 -19.63 3.54 4.37
CA LYS A 421 -20.68 2.80 3.69
C LYS A 421 -20.22 1.40 3.33
#